data_7b5b733eb99a3ebc10acbe8b3161b32d
#
_entry.id   7b5b733eb99a3ebc10acbe8b3161b32d
#
_cell.length_a   1.000
_cell.length_b   1.000
_cell.length_c   1.000
_cell.angle_alpha   90.00
_cell.angle_beta   90.00
_cell.angle_gamma   90.00
#
_symmetry.space_group_name_H-M   'P 1'
#
loop_
_entity.id
_entity.type
_entity.pdbx_description
1 polymer ?
#
loop_
_entity_poly.entity_id
_entity_poly.type
_entity_poly.pdbx_seq_one_letter_code
_entity_poly.pdbx_strand_id
1 'polypeptide(L)'
;MLQVLMMLLFAIMTLAPAGALAEKPKKVEKPKTAEKPKAIEPFITKDTRLMVFSPHPDDECLGAAGLVQRVIKTGGSVQVVFMTNGDGFPEAVEMGGHISSPTAKDFRDYGEDRMEESRKALATLGMKESDIIFLRFPDGGLTALRPKPHGKSEVYTSPTTKENRPSALSVLVPQAGYTGDGLQMEIERVLSDFRPNMLATTGPEDTHPDHSSTHFFVRQAWKHLSREHPEFKPTWFIYLIHYGQWPMGQGSGTWSKLNPPEDHPNKEKWIPLVLTTEEAGIKRKALLEYQTQMIVMGRYLLSFARANELFRFDD
;
A
#
# COMPACT_ATOMS: atom_id res chain seq x y z
N MET A 1 -49.04 43.80 -43.74
CA MET A 1 -50.37 43.22 -43.98
C MET A 1 -50.61 42.17 -42.98
N LEU A 2 -51.33 42.48 -42.01
CA LEU A 2 -52.73 42.12 -41.68
C LEU A 2 -52.76 40.79 -40.91
N GLN A 3 -53.37 40.57 -39.81
CA GLN A 3 -54.34 41.13 -38.87
C GLN A 3 -54.34 40.25 -37.64
N VAL A 4 -54.22 40.74 -36.47
CA VAL A 4 -55.16 40.87 -35.35
C VAL A 4 -56.32 39.87 -35.39
N LEU A 5 -56.42 39.02 -34.36
CA LEU A 5 -57.69 38.62 -33.78
C LEU A 5 -57.55 38.36 -32.28
N MET A 6 -58.16 39.22 -31.52
CA MET A 6 -58.51 39.11 -30.08
C MET A 6 -59.60 38.08 -29.90
N MET A 7 -59.52 37.20 -28.89
CA MET A 7 -60.71 36.64 -28.26
C MET A 7 -60.51 36.58 -26.75
N LEU A 8 -61.34 37.34 -26.07
CA LEU A 8 -61.65 37.26 -24.64
C LEU A 8 -62.31 35.90 -24.32
N LEU A 9 -61.89 35.30 -23.24
CA LEU A 9 -62.70 34.29 -22.54
C LEU A 9 -62.60 34.49 -21.03
N PHE A 10 -63.83 34.58 -20.46
CA PHE A 10 -64.24 34.86 -19.10
C PHE A 10 -63.54 34.01 -18.04
N ALA A 11 -63.14 34.67 -16.92
CA ALA A 11 -62.76 34.05 -15.69
C ALA A 11 -64.01 33.50 -14.97
N ILE A 12 -64.02 32.23 -14.66
CA ILE A 12 -64.88 31.64 -13.65
C ILE A 12 -64.06 31.40 -12.40
N MET A 13 -64.26 32.24 -11.40
CA MET A 13 -63.74 32.07 -10.04
C MET A 13 -64.58 30.99 -9.34
N THR A 14 -64.00 29.82 -9.13
CA THR A 14 -64.54 28.86 -8.14
C THR A 14 -63.72 28.99 -6.85
N LEU A 15 -64.38 29.42 -5.80
CA LEU A 15 -63.89 29.35 -4.41
C LEU A 15 -63.61 27.88 -4.04
N ALA A 16 -62.44 27.53 -3.70
CA ALA A 16 -62.09 26.29 -3.01
C ALA A 16 -62.05 26.55 -1.48
N PRO A 17 -62.47 25.60 -0.64
CA PRO A 17 -62.57 25.81 0.80
C PRO A 17 -61.16 25.79 1.42
N ALA A 18 -60.92 26.75 2.33
CA ALA A 18 -59.76 26.80 3.20
C ALA A 18 -59.79 25.61 4.19
N GLY A 19 -58.75 24.83 4.24
CA GLY A 19 -58.62 23.79 5.27
C GLY A 19 -57.68 22.62 4.89
N ALA A 20 -56.49 22.89 4.35
CA ALA A 20 -55.44 21.87 4.34
C ALA A 20 -54.36 22.29 5.32
N LEU A 21 -54.32 21.65 6.47
CA LEU A 21 -53.19 21.71 7.41
C LEU A 21 -51.93 21.20 6.70
N ALA A 22 -50.99 22.10 6.44
CA ALA A 22 -49.67 21.73 5.89
C ALA A 22 -48.96 20.79 6.88
N GLU A 23 -48.87 19.51 6.53
CA GLU A 23 -47.99 18.58 7.23
C GLU A 23 -46.56 19.12 7.18
N LYS A 24 -45.96 19.31 8.36
CA LYS A 24 -44.52 19.63 8.45
C LYS A 24 -43.72 18.54 7.76
N PRO A 25 -42.70 18.89 6.91
CA PRO A 25 -41.88 17.90 6.25
C PRO A 25 -41.21 17.04 7.33
N LYS A 26 -41.39 15.73 7.27
CA LYS A 26 -40.67 14.75 8.09
C LYS A 26 -39.18 14.98 7.88
N LYS A 27 -38.47 15.26 8.97
CA LYS A 27 -37.02 15.36 8.99
C LYS A 27 -36.47 14.03 8.45
N VAL A 28 -35.89 14.05 7.25
CA VAL A 28 -35.15 12.91 6.70
C VAL A 28 -33.94 12.75 7.60
N GLU A 29 -33.95 11.75 8.46
CA GLU A 29 -32.78 11.35 9.22
C GLU A 29 -31.68 10.99 8.20
N LYS A 30 -30.56 11.70 8.27
CA LYS A 30 -29.36 11.31 7.52
C LYS A 30 -29.02 9.87 7.91
N PRO A 31 -28.72 8.98 6.93
CA PRO A 31 -28.33 7.62 7.26
C PRO A 31 -27.17 7.69 8.26
N LYS A 32 -27.28 6.98 9.39
CA LYS A 32 -26.19 6.83 10.36
C LYS A 32 -24.99 6.32 9.58
N THR A 33 -23.92 7.10 9.55
CA THR A 33 -22.62 6.64 9.05
C THR A 33 -22.30 5.37 9.81
N ALA A 34 -22.14 4.26 9.10
CA ALA A 34 -21.75 2.99 9.72
C ALA A 34 -20.47 3.21 10.53
N GLU A 35 -20.49 2.81 11.79
CA GLU A 35 -19.30 2.91 12.66
C GLU A 35 -18.18 2.10 12.02
N LYS A 36 -17.00 2.71 11.85
CA LYS A 36 -15.85 2.02 11.22
C LYS A 36 -15.47 0.80 12.06
N PRO A 37 -15.06 -0.30 11.42
CA PRO A 37 -14.61 -1.48 12.13
C PRO A 37 -13.46 -1.15 13.09
N LYS A 38 -13.49 -1.74 14.29
CA LYS A 38 -12.47 -1.54 15.34
C LYS A 38 -11.48 -2.69 15.42
N ALA A 39 -11.57 -3.67 14.52
CA ALA A 39 -10.75 -4.87 14.48
C ALA A 39 -10.49 -5.30 13.03
N ILE A 40 -9.38 -6.00 12.82
CA ILE A 40 -8.94 -6.51 11.50
C ILE A 40 -9.36 -7.96 11.33
N GLU A 41 -9.38 -8.72 12.41
CA GLU A 41 -9.64 -10.15 12.42
C GLU A 41 -10.91 -10.58 11.67
N PRO A 42 -12.04 -9.83 11.71
CA PRO A 42 -13.25 -10.21 10.97
C PRO A 42 -13.09 -10.26 9.44
N PHE A 43 -12.06 -9.59 8.91
CA PHE A 43 -11.77 -9.60 7.47
C PHE A 43 -10.90 -10.77 7.04
N ILE A 44 -10.30 -11.51 7.99
CA ILE A 44 -9.40 -12.64 7.73
C ILE A 44 -10.21 -13.94 7.75
N THR A 45 -10.42 -14.51 6.58
CA THR A 45 -11.17 -15.74 6.37
C THR A 45 -10.41 -16.68 5.44
N LYS A 46 -10.89 -17.91 5.27
CA LYS A 46 -10.33 -18.86 4.29
C LYS A 46 -10.43 -18.35 2.84
N ASP A 47 -11.33 -17.40 2.58
CA ASP A 47 -11.54 -16.84 1.23
C ASP A 47 -10.76 -15.52 1.05
N THR A 48 -9.94 -15.14 2.03
CA THR A 48 -9.08 -13.94 1.94
C THR A 48 -8.00 -14.15 0.88
N ARG A 49 -7.92 -13.19 -0.03
CA ARG A 49 -6.87 -13.05 -1.03
C ARG A 49 -6.15 -11.74 -0.75
N LEU A 50 -5.10 -11.83 0.07
CA LEU A 50 -4.30 -10.67 0.49
C LEU A 50 -3.21 -10.38 -0.55
N MET A 51 -3.10 -9.13 -0.99
CA MET A 51 -1.92 -8.64 -1.69
C MET A 51 -1.27 -7.54 -0.86
N VAL A 52 0.01 -7.73 -0.56
CA VAL A 52 0.85 -6.74 0.16
C VAL A 52 1.75 -6.06 -0.86
N PHE A 53 1.69 -4.73 -0.95
CA PHE A 53 2.65 -3.95 -1.72
C PHE A 53 3.71 -3.41 -0.77
N SER A 54 4.96 -3.81 -1.03
CA SER A 54 6.14 -3.40 -0.28
C SER A 54 6.99 -2.46 -1.13
N PRO A 55 7.27 -1.23 -0.68
CA PRO A 55 8.19 -0.33 -1.38
C PRO A 55 9.57 -0.94 -1.57
N HIS A 56 10.15 -1.48 -0.52
CA HIS A 56 11.48 -2.11 -0.50
C HIS A 56 11.43 -3.51 0.14
N PRO A 57 12.42 -4.35 -0.12
CA PRO A 57 12.67 -5.58 0.64
C PRO A 57 12.88 -5.28 2.13
N ASP A 58 11.99 -5.74 2.98
CA ASP A 58 11.84 -5.65 4.44
C ASP A 58 10.54 -4.99 4.92
N ASP A 59 9.97 -4.01 4.19
CA ASP A 59 8.78 -3.24 4.61
C ASP A 59 7.56 -4.13 4.85
N GLU A 60 7.37 -5.19 4.05
CA GLU A 60 6.27 -6.16 4.22
C GLU A 60 6.40 -6.94 5.53
N CYS A 61 7.64 -7.24 5.93
CA CYS A 61 7.91 -7.88 7.21
C CYS A 61 7.80 -6.90 8.37
N LEU A 62 8.23 -5.65 8.19
CA LEU A 62 8.08 -4.60 9.20
C LEU A 62 6.60 -4.32 9.49
N GLY A 63 5.78 -4.16 8.44
CA GLY A 63 4.41 -3.71 8.56
C GLY A 63 3.34 -4.80 8.64
N ALA A 64 3.54 -5.96 7.98
CA ALA A 64 2.45 -6.90 7.70
C ALA A 64 2.79 -8.40 7.90
N ALA A 65 3.92 -8.76 8.51
CA ALA A 65 4.33 -10.16 8.69
C ALA A 65 3.29 -10.99 9.46
N GLY A 66 2.68 -10.42 10.49
CA GLY A 66 1.64 -11.07 11.28
C GLY A 66 0.35 -11.24 10.50
N LEU A 67 -0.03 -10.23 9.71
CA LEU A 67 -1.18 -10.31 8.81
C LEU A 67 -1.01 -11.43 7.79
N VAL A 68 0.17 -11.52 7.15
CA VAL A 68 0.53 -12.59 6.20
C VAL A 68 0.40 -13.96 6.84
N GLN A 69 1.04 -14.18 8.01
CA GLN A 69 0.96 -15.44 8.74
C GLN A 69 -0.49 -15.83 9.05
N ARG A 70 -1.30 -14.88 9.49
CA ARG A 70 -2.67 -15.13 9.89
C ARG A 70 -3.57 -15.50 8.72
N VAL A 71 -3.41 -14.83 7.57
CA VAL A 71 -4.14 -15.18 6.35
C VAL A 71 -3.78 -16.58 5.90
N ILE A 72 -2.49 -16.94 5.85
CA ILE A 72 -2.02 -18.28 5.47
C ILE A 72 -2.58 -19.33 6.44
N LYS A 73 -2.47 -19.10 7.75
CA LYS A 73 -2.96 -20.03 8.80
C LYS A 73 -4.47 -20.26 8.72
N THR A 74 -5.22 -19.27 8.26
CA THR A 74 -6.69 -19.38 8.09
C THR A 74 -7.07 -20.07 6.77
N GLY A 75 -6.12 -20.36 5.89
CA GLY A 75 -6.35 -21.02 4.59
C GLY A 75 -6.58 -20.06 3.44
N GLY A 76 -6.37 -18.75 3.64
CA GLY A 76 -6.38 -17.74 2.61
C GLY A 76 -5.13 -17.78 1.71
N SER A 77 -5.12 -16.95 0.68
CA SER A 77 -4.00 -16.80 -0.26
C SER A 77 -3.32 -15.45 -0.06
N VAL A 78 -2.00 -15.40 -0.23
CA VAL A 78 -1.22 -14.18 -0.10
C VAL A 78 -0.32 -14.02 -1.31
N GLN A 79 -0.20 -12.81 -1.83
CA GLN A 79 0.92 -12.39 -2.69
C GLN A 79 1.60 -11.16 -2.10
N VAL A 80 2.93 -11.10 -2.23
CA VAL A 80 3.73 -9.92 -1.89
C VAL A 80 4.36 -9.38 -3.17
N VAL A 81 4.19 -8.07 -3.38
CA VAL A 81 4.68 -7.36 -4.55
C VAL A 81 5.66 -6.28 -4.09
N PHE A 82 6.93 -6.47 -4.41
CA PHE A 82 7.97 -5.49 -4.17
C PHE A 82 8.04 -4.49 -5.33
N MET A 83 7.98 -3.21 -5.00
CA MET A 83 8.04 -2.14 -5.99
C MET A 83 9.45 -1.97 -6.53
N THR A 84 10.44 -1.98 -5.64
CA THR A 84 11.89 -1.86 -5.93
C THR A 84 12.67 -3.04 -5.38
N ASN A 85 13.95 -3.14 -5.74
CA ASN A 85 14.87 -4.13 -5.16
C ASN A 85 15.60 -3.58 -3.92
N GLY A 86 15.38 -2.31 -3.56
CA GLY A 86 16.12 -1.65 -2.49
C GLY A 86 17.61 -1.44 -2.83
N ASP A 87 17.92 -1.20 -4.11
CA ASP A 87 19.26 -1.07 -4.66
C ASP A 87 19.73 0.39 -4.76
N GLY A 88 19.08 1.30 -4.04
CA GLY A 88 19.38 2.73 -4.04
C GLY A 88 20.01 3.26 -2.76
N PHE A 89 20.52 2.42 -1.85
CA PHE A 89 21.05 2.81 -0.54
C PHE A 89 22.59 2.75 -0.47
N PRO A 90 23.30 3.86 -0.82
CA PRO A 90 24.77 3.85 -0.93
C PRO A 90 25.48 3.42 0.35
N GLU A 91 25.08 3.92 1.51
CA GLU A 91 25.73 3.63 2.78
C GLU A 91 25.66 2.14 3.12
N ALA A 92 24.59 1.46 2.73
CA ALA A 92 24.45 0.03 2.96
C ALA A 92 25.35 -0.79 2.01
N VAL A 93 25.47 -0.37 0.75
CA VAL A 93 26.35 -1.01 -0.22
C VAL A 93 27.82 -0.81 0.20
N GLU A 94 28.20 0.39 0.63
CA GLU A 94 29.54 0.69 1.12
C GLU A 94 29.91 -0.15 2.34
N MET A 95 29.03 -0.19 3.34
CA MET A 95 29.27 -0.93 4.59
C MET A 95 29.24 -2.45 4.39
N GLY A 96 28.25 -2.96 3.68
CA GLY A 96 28.09 -4.40 3.45
C GLY A 96 29.19 -4.99 2.58
N GLY A 97 29.60 -4.25 1.54
CA GLY A 97 30.64 -4.65 0.60
C GLY A 97 32.05 -4.27 1.03
N HIS A 98 32.22 -3.48 2.10
CA HIS A 98 33.50 -2.84 2.45
C HIS A 98 34.12 -2.05 1.26
N ILE A 99 33.26 -1.37 0.50
CA ILE A 99 33.60 -0.67 -0.73
C ILE A 99 33.47 0.84 -0.50
N SER A 100 34.54 1.61 -0.73
CA SER A 100 34.53 3.06 -0.53
C SER A 100 33.94 3.85 -1.70
N SER A 101 33.74 3.22 -2.84
CA SER A 101 33.18 3.85 -4.06
C SER A 101 32.42 2.81 -4.88
N PRO A 102 31.16 2.51 -4.51
CA PRO A 102 30.37 1.50 -5.19
C PRO A 102 30.14 1.84 -6.67
N THR A 103 30.25 0.84 -7.52
CA THR A 103 29.90 0.93 -8.94
C THR A 103 28.43 0.57 -9.16
N ALA A 104 27.91 0.85 -10.36
CA ALA A 104 26.56 0.45 -10.72
C ALA A 104 26.33 -1.07 -10.62
N LYS A 105 27.38 -1.87 -10.80
CA LYS A 105 27.32 -3.32 -10.60
C LYS A 105 27.10 -3.67 -9.13
N ASP A 106 27.81 -3.03 -8.22
CA ASP A 106 27.71 -3.31 -6.78
C ASP A 106 26.28 -3.02 -6.26
N PHE A 107 25.66 -1.95 -6.74
CA PHE A 107 24.26 -1.65 -6.45
C PHE A 107 23.29 -2.72 -6.97
N ARG A 108 23.51 -3.20 -8.21
CA ARG A 108 22.65 -4.28 -8.76
C ARG A 108 22.82 -5.59 -8.01
N ASP A 109 24.05 -5.98 -7.72
CA ASP A 109 24.33 -7.19 -6.93
C ASP A 109 23.68 -7.10 -5.54
N TYR A 110 23.78 -5.94 -4.89
CA TYR A 110 23.11 -5.68 -3.61
C TYR A 110 21.59 -5.82 -3.70
N GLY A 111 20.97 -5.35 -4.78
CA GLY A 111 19.54 -5.56 -5.00
C GLY A 111 19.17 -7.03 -5.18
N GLU A 112 20.00 -7.83 -5.86
CA GLU A 112 19.79 -9.28 -5.97
C GLU A 112 19.91 -9.97 -4.60
N ASP A 113 20.88 -9.58 -3.76
CA ASP A 113 21.05 -10.11 -2.40
C ASP A 113 19.79 -9.79 -1.55
N ARG A 114 19.28 -8.56 -1.60
CA ARG A 114 18.06 -8.15 -0.90
C ARG A 114 16.82 -8.94 -1.34
N MET A 115 16.70 -9.22 -2.63
CA MET A 115 15.58 -10.06 -3.12
C MET A 115 15.70 -11.50 -2.59
N GLU A 116 16.91 -12.06 -2.50
CA GLU A 116 17.12 -13.38 -1.93
C GLU A 116 16.82 -13.40 -0.42
N GLU A 117 17.17 -12.36 0.30
CA GLU A 117 16.79 -12.17 1.71
C GLU A 117 15.27 -12.11 1.88
N SER A 118 14.56 -11.40 0.99
CA SER A 118 13.09 -11.37 1.00
C SER A 118 12.47 -12.74 0.78
N ARG A 119 13.01 -13.56 -0.14
CA ARG A 119 12.52 -14.93 -0.34
C ARG A 119 12.66 -15.78 0.93
N LYS A 120 13.80 -15.67 1.62
CA LYS A 120 14.04 -16.38 2.90
C LYS A 120 13.12 -15.88 4.01
N ALA A 121 12.97 -14.57 4.13
CA ALA A 121 12.09 -13.95 5.11
C ALA A 121 10.64 -14.39 4.91
N LEU A 122 10.13 -14.32 3.69
CA LEU A 122 8.76 -14.70 3.36
C LEU A 122 8.54 -16.23 3.45
N ALA A 123 9.55 -17.05 3.13
CA ALA A 123 9.51 -18.49 3.39
C ALA A 123 9.37 -18.78 4.89
N THR A 124 10.04 -18.00 5.76
CA THR A 124 9.90 -18.09 7.23
C THR A 124 8.47 -17.77 7.68
N LEU A 125 7.73 -16.91 6.96
CA LEU A 125 6.32 -16.61 7.19
C LEU A 125 5.36 -17.68 6.62
N GLY A 126 5.87 -18.68 5.89
CA GLY A 126 5.08 -19.76 5.28
C GLY A 126 4.65 -19.50 3.84
N MET A 127 5.20 -18.49 3.16
CA MET A 127 4.92 -18.20 1.76
C MET A 127 5.70 -19.12 0.80
N LYS A 128 5.17 -19.28 -0.40
CA LYS A 128 5.84 -19.96 -1.51
C LYS A 128 6.53 -18.91 -2.38
N GLU A 129 7.63 -19.28 -3.02
CA GLU A 129 8.36 -18.40 -3.94
C GLU A 129 7.48 -17.91 -5.11
N SER A 130 6.56 -18.75 -5.59
CA SER A 130 5.61 -18.38 -6.65
C SER A 130 4.68 -17.21 -6.31
N ASP A 131 4.56 -16.88 -5.03
CA ASP A 131 3.66 -15.84 -4.51
C ASP A 131 4.41 -14.54 -4.20
N ILE A 132 5.70 -14.47 -4.61
CA ILE A 132 6.60 -13.32 -4.40
C ILE A 132 6.89 -12.68 -5.76
N ILE A 133 6.59 -11.42 -5.91
CA ILE A 133 6.73 -10.67 -7.17
C ILE A 133 7.64 -9.46 -6.94
N PHE A 134 8.66 -9.30 -7.79
CA PHE A 134 9.55 -8.15 -7.80
C PHE A 134 9.33 -7.36 -9.10
N LEU A 135 8.81 -6.13 -8.98
CA LEU A 135 8.61 -5.24 -10.14
C LEU A 135 9.91 -4.59 -10.60
N ARG A 136 10.92 -4.51 -9.71
CA ARG A 136 12.27 -4.02 -9.99
C ARG A 136 12.31 -2.59 -10.53
N PHE A 137 11.40 -1.72 -10.07
CA PHE A 137 11.46 -0.30 -10.36
C PHE A 137 12.55 0.40 -9.52
N PRO A 138 12.97 1.62 -9.91
CA PRO A 138 14.17 2.23 -9.34
C PRO A 138 13.95 2.62 -7.86
N ASP A 139 14.79 2.11 -6.96
CA ASP A 139 14.83 2.51 -5.56
C ASP A 139 15.25 3.98 -5.43
N GLY A 140 14.56 4.74 -4.57
CA GLY A 140 14.67 6.19 -4.46
C GLY A 140 14.06 6.96 -5.63
N GLY A 141 13.49 6.27 -6.64
CA GLY A 141 13.04 6.85 -7.89
C GLY A 141 11.53 6.93 -8.09
N LEU A 142 10.71 6.26 -7.28
CA LEU A 142 9.26 6.14 -7.54
C LEU A 142 8.55 7.50 -7.57
N THR A 143 8.99 8.47 -6.76
CA THR A 143 8.44 9.82 -6.79
C THR A 143 8.69 10.52 -8.12
N ALA A 144 9.85 10.29 -8.76
CA ALA A 144 10.16 10.89 -10.06
C ALA A 144 9.26 10.35 -11.18
N LEU A 145 8.67 9.16 -10.99
CA LEU A 145 7.74 8.55 -11.94
C LEU A 145 6.31 9.08 -11.82
N ARG A 146 5.97 9.82 -10.76
CA ARG A 146 4.62 10.39 -10.63
C ARG A 146 4.32 11.37 -11.76
N PRO A 147 3.08 11.45 -12.25
CA PRO A 147 2.68 12.38 -13.30
C PRO A 147 3.05 13.81 -12.95
N LYS A 148 3.71 14.51 -13.89
CA LYS A 148 4.04 15.93 -13.76
C LYS A 148 2.97 16.76 -14.43
N PRO A 149 2.53 17.91 -13.86
CA PRO A 149 1.69 18.86 -14.56
C PRO A 149 2.40 19.31 -15.85
N HIS A 150 1.79 19.11 -16.99
CA HIS A 150 2.31 19.52 -18.31
C HIS A 150 3.58 18.78 -18.82
N GLY A 151 3.99 17.66 -18.20
CA GLY A 151 5.15 16.85 -18.61
C GLY A 151 4.77 15.62 -19.43
N LYS A 152 5.63 15.27 -20.41
CA LYS A 152 5.63 13.90 -20.96
C LYS A 152 6.24 12.96 -19.92
N SER A 153 5.78 11.72 -19.91
CA SER A 153 6.40 10.66 -19.13
C SER A 153 7.82 10.38 -19.69
N GLU A 154 8.82 10.96 -19.06
CA GLU A 154 10.22 10.71 -19.41
C GLU A 154 10.69 9.43 -18.74
N VAL A 155 11.54 8.68 -19.44
CA VAL A 155 12.16 7.48 -18.86
C VAL A 155 13.19 7.92 -17.81
N TYR A 156 12.97 7.51 -16.58
CA TYR A 156 13.90 7.74 -15.48
C TYR A 156 15.10 6.79 -15.60
N THR A 157 16.28 7.30 -15.27
CA THR A 157 17.50 6.47 -15.13
C THR A 157 17.94 6.50 -13.68
N SER A 158 18.08 5.32 -13.08
CA SER A 158 18.57 5.20 -11.69
C SER A 158 19.96 5.81 -11.55
N PRO A 159 20.16 6.70 -10.57
CA PRO A 159 21.49 7.29 -10.34
C PRO A 159 22.51 6.27 -9.77
N THR A 160 22.04 5.18 -9.18
CA THR A 160 22.87 4.11 -8.60
C THR A 160 23.15 3.01 -9.62
N THR A 161 22.14 2.25 -10.05
CA THR A 161 22.30 1.11 -10.97
C THR A 161 22.58 1.51 -12.41
N LYS A 162 22.33 2.76 -12.81
CA LYS A 162 22.39 3.28 -14.20
C LYS A 162 21.40 2.61 -15.16
N GLU A 163 20.44 1.86 -14.63
CA GLU A 163 19.36 1.25 -15.40
C GLU A 163 18.21 2.22 -15.64
N ASN A 164 17.47 2.01 -16.72
CA ASN A 164 16.29 2.80 -17.08
C ASN A 164 15.05 1.93 -17.35
N ARG A 165 15.13 0.65 -17.05
CA ARG A 165 14.04 -0.34 -17.16
C ARG A 165 14.30 -1.51 -16.23
N PRO A 166 13.27 -2.25 -15.81
CA PRO A 166 13.43 -3.52 -15.14
C PRO A 166 14.18 -4.53 -16.01
N SER A 167 14.89 -5.49 -15.40
CA SER A 167 15.54 -6.54 -16.17
C SER A 167 14.50 -7.40 -16.91
N ALA A 168 14.83 -7.86 -18.11
CA ALA A 168 13.90 -8.59 -19.00
C ALA A 168 13.30 -9.87 -18.40
N LEU A 169 13.92 -10.44 -17.37
CA LEU A 169 13.46 -11.67 -16.71
C LEU A 169 12.31 -11.45 -15.71
N SER A 170 12.03 -10.22 -15.33
CA SER A 170 11.06 -9.88 -14.28
C SER A 170 9.86 -9.07 -14.77
N VAL A 171 9.82 -8.69 -16.02
CA VAL A 171 8.82 -7.77 -16.56
C VAL A 171 7.60 -8.54 -17.03
N LEU A 172 6.45 -8.26 -16.45
CA LEU A 172 5.16 -8.75 -16.97
C LEU A 172 4.80 -8.03 -18.28
N VAL A 173 5.31 -6.80 -18.46
CA VAL A 173 5.18 -6.00 -19.69
C VAL A 173 6.58 -5.74 -20.28
N PRO A 174 7.03 -6.51 -21.30
CA PRO A 174 8.42 -6.53 -21.77
C PRO A 174 8.99 -5.20 -22.26
N GLN A 175 8.19 -4.16 -22.42
CA GLN A 175 8.59 -2.86 -22.95
C GLN A 175 8.52 -1.74 -21.89
N ALA A 176 8.13 -2.04 -20.67
CA ALA A 176 8.02 -1.04 -19.61
C ALA A 176 9.42 -0.50 -19.25
N GLY A 177 9.68 0.76 -19.63
CA GLY A 177 10.79 1.54 -19.06
C GLY A 177 10.43 2.04 -17.67
N TYR A 178 11.39 2.65 -16.97
CA TYR A 178 11.12 3.34 -15.71
C TYR A 178 10.29 4.60 -15.96
N THR A 179 9.01 4.39 -16.17
CA THR A 179 8.01 5.44 -16.36
C THR A 179 6.83 5.21 -15.43
N GLY A 180 6.06 6.26 -15.14
CA GLY A 180 4.85 6.14 -14.34
C GLY A 180 3.81 5.22 -14.98
N ASP A 181 3.65 5.32 -16.30
CA ASP A 181 2.72 4.46 -17.04
C ASP A 181 3.18 2.99 -17.01
N GLY A 182 4.50 2.75 -17.15
CA GLY A 182 5.07 1.40 -17.04
C GLY A 182 4.82 0.78 -15.67
N LEU A 183 5.06 1.52 -14.60
CA LEU A 183 4.79 1.06 -13.24
C LEU A 183 3.30 0.80 -13.02
N GLN A 184 2.43 1.70 -13.47
CA GLN A 184 0.98 1.52 -13.35
C GLN A 184 0.52 0.25 -14.07
N MET A 185 0.98 0.00 -15.30
CA MET A 185 0.64 -1.22 -16.06
C MET A 185 1.06 -2.50 -15.33
N GLU A 186 2.25 -2.53 -14.72
CA GLU A 186 2.72 -3.68 -13.93
C GLU A 186 1.83 -3.91 -12.70
N ILE A 187 1.45 -2.86 -11.99
CA ILE A 187 0.54 -2.97 -10.83
C ILE A 187 -0.84 -3.42 -11.27
N GLU A 188 -1.40 -2.87 -12.35
CA GLU A 188 -2.69 -3.29 -12.92
C GLU A 188 -2.67 -4.78 -13.29
N ARG A 189 -1.56 -5.26 -13.83
CA ARG A 189 -1.38 -6.66 -14.20
C ARG A 189 -1.43 -7.57 -12.97
N VAL A 190 -0.65 -7.30 -11.93
CA VAL A 190 -0.65 -8.15 -10.72
C VAL A 190 -2.01 -8.10 -10.00
N LEU A 191 -2.68 -6.94 -9.97
CA LEU A 191 -4.03 -6.81 -9.42
C LEU A 191 -5.05 -7.62 -10.21
N SER A 192 -4.99 -7.58 -11.54
CA SER A 192 -5.91 -8.31 -12.43
C SER A 192 -5.72 -9.82 -12.35
N ASP A 193 -4.48 -10.28 -12.28
CA ASP A 193 -4.15 -11.70 -12.23
C ASP A 193 -4.54 -12.33 -10.89
N PHE A 194 -4.23 -11.67 -9.79
CA PHE A 194 -4.53 -12.21 -8.46
C PHE A 194 -5.94 -11.87 -7.97
N ARG A 195 -6.51 -10.73 -8.36
CA ARG A 195 -7.82 -10.23 -7.90
C ARG A 195 -7.97 -10.26 -6.37
N PRO A 196 -7.15 -9.52 -5.64
CA PRO A 196 -7.21 -9.51 -4.18
C PRO A 196 -8.54 -8.96 -3.68
N ASN A 197 -9.06 -9.52 -2.58
CA ASN A 197 -10.16 -8.92 -1.83
C ASN A 197 -9.67 -8.17 -0.58
N MET A 198 -8.36 -8.22 -0.32
CA MET A 198 -7.68 -7.48 0.73
C MET A 198 -6.36 -6.93 0.21
N LEU A 199 -6.11 -5.65 0.41
CA LEU A 199 -4.86 -4.98 0.06
C LEU A 199 -4.20 -4.43 1.32
N ALA A 200 -2.88 -4.51 1.40
CA ALA A 200 -2.07 -3.84 2.39
C ALA A 200 -0.93 -3.08 1.70
N THR A 201 -0.76 -1.80 2.02
CA THR A 201 0.30 -0.94 1.46
C THR A 201 0.71 0.12 2.47
N THR A 202 1.85 0.76 2.25
CA THR A 202 2.25 1.94 3.00
C THR A 202 1.27 3.10 2.77
N GLY A 203 1.26 4.10 3.65
CA GLY A 203 0.33 5.23 3.59
C GLY A 203 0.90 6.46 2.88
N PRO A 204 0.03 7.39 2.48
CA PRO A 204 0.47 8.66 1.90
C PRO A 204 1.20 9.56 2.90
N GLU A 205 1.01 9.32 4.19
CA GLU A 205 1.66 10.03 5.31
C GLU A 205 3.03 9.47 5.70
N ASP A 206 3.42 8.35 5.13
CA ASP A 206 4.77 7.81 5.33
C ASP A 206 5.80 8.78 4.76
N THR A 207 6.83 9.10 5.55
CA THR A 207 7.79 10.15 5.20
C THR A 207 8.82 9.73 4.17
N HIS A 208 8.92 8.42 3.86
CA HIS A 208 9.77 7.97 2.77
C HIS A 208 9.10 8.22 1.41
N PRO A 209 9.77 8.86 0.45
CA PRO A 209 9.15 9.21 -0.84
C PRO A 209 8.62 8.01 -1.64
N ASP A 210 9.32 6.88 -1.62
CA ASP A 210 8.88 5.68 -2.33
C ASP A 210 7.66 5.03 -1.66
N HIS A 211 7.54 5.13 -0.31
CA HIS A 211 6.38 4.60 0.42
C HIS A 211 5.10 5.33 0.06
N SER A 212 5.13 6.66 0.12
CA SER A 212 4.00 7.48 -0.32
C SER A 212 3.71 7.33 -1.81
N SER A 213 4.74 7.04 -2.64
CA SER A 213 4.57 6.78 -4.07
C SER A 213 3.99 5.41 -4.36
N THR A 214 4.34 4.40 -3.57
CA THR A 214 3.72 3.07 -3.65
C THR A 214 2.22 3.18 -3.44
N HIS A 215 1.77 3.83 -2.36
CA HIS A 215 0.35 4.10 -2.16
C HIS A 215 -0.30 4.80 -3.36
N PHE A 216 0.35 5.85 -3.87
CA PHE A 216 -0.16 6.61 -5.01
C PHE A 216 -0.40 5.72 -6.22
N PHE A 217 0.60 4.95 -6.66
CA PHE A 217 0.51 4.13 -7.86
C PHE A 217 -0.47 2.95 -7.71
N VAL A 218 -0.46 2.27 -6.57
CA VAL A 218 -1.42 1.19 -6.29
C VAL A 218 -2.85 1.73 -6.30
N ARG A 219 -3.07 2.91 -5.72
CA ARG A 219 -4.38 3.57 -5.73
C ARG A 219 -4.83 3.98 -7.13
N GLN A 220 -3.92 4.47 -7.95
CA GLN A 220 -4.21 4.83 -9.35
C GLN A 220 -4.56 3.59 -10.18
N ALA A 221 -3.77 2.53 -10.08
CA ALA A 221 -4.01 1.27 -10.77
C ALA A 221 -5.38 0.67 -10.38
N TRP A 222 -5.67 0.61 -9.07
CA TRP A 222 -6.98 0.16 -8.61
C TRP A 222 -8.13 1.02 -9.13
N LYS A 223 -8.00 2.35 -9.10
CA LYS A 223 -9.02 3.25 -9.63
C LYS A 223 -9.27 3.04 -11.12
N HIS A 224 -8.23 2.72 -11.89
CA HIS A 224 -8.38 2.42 -13.29
C HIS A 224 -9.15 1.11 -13.47
N LEU A 225 -8.71 0.02 -12.85
CA LEU A 225 -9.36 -1.28 -12.92
C LEU A 225 -10.80 -1.28 -12.40
N SER A 226 -11.09 -0.51 -11.35
CA SER A 226 -12.44 -0.45 -10.77
C SER A 226 -13.48 0.23 -11.66
N ARG A 227 -13.06 0.97 -12.70
CA ARG A 227 -13.98 1.50 -13.73
C ARG A 227 -14.45 0.42 -14.70
N GLU A 228 -13.57 -0.51 -15.03
CA GLU A 228 -13.86 -1.65 -15.91
C GLU A 228 -14.49 -2.80 -15.11
N HIS A 229 -14.15 -2.93 -13.84
CA HIS A 229 -14.57 -3.97 -12.91
C HIS A 229 -15.17 -3.37 -11.63
N PRO A 230 -16.40 -2.84 -11.65
CA PRO A 230 -17.03 -2.19 -10.48
C PRO A 230 -17.21 -3.10 -9.27
N GLU A 231 -17.20 -4.42 -9.49
CA GLU A 231 -17.24 -5.45 -8.44
C GLU A 231 -15.91 -5.58 -7.68
N PHE A 232 -14.81 -5.09 -8.25
CA PHE A 232 -13.48 -5.16 -7.62
C PHE A 232 -13.36 -4.10 -6.51
N LYS A 233 -13.74 -4.50 -5.30
CA LYS A 233 -13.77 -3.65 -4.10
C LYS A 233 -13.01 -4.30 -2.95
N PRO A 234 -11.68 -4.33 -3.01
CA PRO A 234 -10.88 -4.88 -1.92
C PRO A 234 -10.99 -4.02 -0.66
N THR A 235 -10.91 -4.66 0.50
CA THR A 235 -10.66 -3.95 1.76
C THR A 235 -9.21 -3.48 1.77
N TRP A 236 -8.99 -2.19 2.04
CA TRP A 236 -7.66 -1.58 2.05
C TRP A 236 -7.17 -1.34 3.46
N PHE A 237 -5.98 -1.87 3.74
CA PHE A 237 -5.23 -1.57 4.95
C PHE A 237 -3.96 -0.79 4.62
N ILE A 238 -3.72 0.23 5.42
CA ILE A 238 -2.49 1.02 5.40
C ILE A 238 -1.65 0.60 6.60
N TYR A 239 -0.36 0.35 6.38
CA TYR A 239 0.65 0.22 7.41
C TYR A 239 1.66 1.37 7.32
N LEU A 240 2.40 1.64 8.40
CA LEU A 240 3.33 2.75 8.52
C LEU A 240 4.71 2.22 8.84
N ILE A 241 5.72 2.73 8.16
CA ILE A 241 7.12 2.39 8.41
C ILE A 241 7.90 3.63 8.84
N HIS A 242 7.98 4.67 8.00
CA HIS A 242 8.76 5.86 8.30
C HIS A 242 7.88 7.02 8.77
N TYR A 243 8.08 7.44 10.03
CA TYR A 243 7.45 8.62 10.58
C TYR A 243 8.36 9.23 11.66
N GLY A 244 9.22 10.17 11.28
CA GLY A 244 10.24 10.72 12.16
C GLY A 244 11.15 9.66 12.76
N GLN A 245 11.24 9.62 14.09
CA GLN A 245 12.03 8.61 14.82
C GLN A 245 11.20 7.38 15.27
N TRP A 246 9.92 7.34 14.92
CA TRP A 246 9.06 6.19 15.24
C TRP A 246 9.54 4.92 14.51
N PRO A 247 9.48 3.72 15.13
CA PRO A 247 9.03 3.43 16.49
C PRO A 247 10.18 3.32 17.51
N MET A 248 11.38 3.81 17.19
CA MET A 248 12.60 3.62 17.98
C MET A 248 12.46 3.98 19.48
N GLY A 249 11.70 5.04 19.78
CA GLY A 249 11.49 5.52 21.15
C GLY A 249 10.56 4.66 22.01
N GLN A 250 9.90 3.65 21.44
CA GLN A 250 8.89 2.84 22.14
C GLN A 250 9.42 1.55 22.80
N GLY A 251 10.73 1.45 22.96
CA GLY A 251 11.39 0.25 23.50
C GLY A 251 11.57 -0.84 22.45
N SER A 252 11.76 -2.09 22.82
CA SER A 252 11.96 -3.23 21.94
C SER A 252 11.47 -4.53 22.57
N GLY A 253 11.25 -5.55 21.72
CA GLY A 253 10.90 -6.90 22.13
C GLY A 253 9.49 -7.34 21.75
N THR A 254 9.36 -8.63 21.46
CA THR A 254 8.12 -9.26 20.95
C THR A 254 6.93 -9.21 21.93
N TRP A 255 7.15 -8.86 23.17
CA TRP A 255 6.11 -8.68 24.20
C TRP A 255 5.62 -7.23 24.33
N SER A 256 6.35 -6.26 23.79
CA SER A 256 5.97 -4.85 23.90
C SER A 256 4.99 -4.46 22.80
N LYS A 257 4.06 -3.57 23.13
CA LYS A 257 3.10 -3.04 22.16
C LYS A 257 3.74 -1.99 21.26
N LEU A 258 3.35 -2.02 20.00
CA LEU A 258 3.56 -0.94 19.04
C LEU A 258 2.36 -0.01 19.12
N ASN A 259 2.59 1.26 19.44
CA ASN A 259 1.56 2.29 19.40
C ASN A 259 1.79 3.21 18.20
N PRO A 260 0.75 3.85 17.66
CA PRO A 260 0.94 4.85 16.61
C PRO A 260 1.81 6.01 17.09
N PRO A 261 2.45 6.77 16.17
CA PRO A 261 3.19 7.97 16.55
C PRO A 261 2.28 8.96 17.29
N GLU A 262 2.80 9.58 18.35
CA GLU A 262 2.02 10.48 19.23
C GLU A 262 1.48 11.72 18.49
N ASP A 263 2.25 12.24 17.56
CA ASP A 263 1.96 13.43 16.75
C ASP A 263 1.28 13.08 15.40
N HIS A 264 0.95 11.80 15.16
CA HIS A 264 0.28 11.42 13.93
C HIS A 264 -1.16 11.97 13.89
N PRO A 265 -1.55 12.70 12.81
CA PRO A 265 -2.85 13.41 12.76
C PRO A 265 -4.07 12.48 12.79
N ASN A 266 -3.88 11.20 12.52
CA ASN A 266 -4.94 10.17 12.53
C ASN A 266 -4.61 9.03 13.51
N LYS A 267 -3.92 9.33 14.62
CA LYS A 267 -3.47 8.28 15.54
C LYS A 267 -4.62 7.41 16.10
N GLU A 268 -5.82 7.96 16.22
CA GLU A 268 -7.01 7.25 16.69
C GLU A 268 -7.62 6.27 15.68
N LYS A 269 -7.18 6.34 14.42
CA LYS A 269 -7.67 5.44 13.34
C LYS A 269 -6.83 4.16 13.22
N TRP A 270 -5.72 4.09 13.94
CA TRP A 270 -4.86 2.92 13.90
C TRP A 270 -5.42 1.79 14.75
N ILE A 271 -5.53 0.63 14.16
CA ILE A 271 -6.11 -0.58 14.72
C ILE A 271 -4.97 -1.59 14.93
N PRO A 272 -4.75 -2.08 16.16
CA PRO A 272 -3.74 -3.09 16.39
C PRO A 272 -4.24 -4.47 15.95
N LEU A 273 -3.45 -5.18 15.15
CA LEU A 273 -3.54 -6.61 14.97
C LEU A 273 -2.64 -7.25 16.03
N VAL A 274 -3.25 -7.78 17.09
CA VAL A 274 -2.50 -8.41 18.19
C VAL A 274 -1.93 -9.74 17.73
N LEU A 275 -0.63 -9.93 17.90
CA LEU A 275 0.09 -11.14 17.53
C LEU A 275 0.18 -12.10 18.73
N THR A 276 0.09 -13.39 18.45
CA THR A 276 0.48 -14.41 19.42
C THR A 276 2.01 -14.36 19.63
N THR A 277 2.49 -14.96 20.72
CA THR A 277 3.94 -15.07 20.98
C THR A 277 4.65 -15.82 19.85
N GLU A 278 3.99 -16.80 19.25
CA GLU A 278 4.51 -17.53 18.08
C GLU A 278 4.62 -16.62 16.85
N GLU A 279 3.56 -15.92 16.48
CA GLU A 279 3.53 -15.01 15.34
C GLU A 279 4.59 -13.89 15.47
N ALA A 280 4.71 -13.29 16.65
CA ALA A 280 5.72 -12.28 16.94
C ALA A 280 7.16 -12.84 16.88
N GLY A 281 7.34 -14.09 17.33
CA GLY A 281 8.60 -14.82 17.24
C GLY A 281 9.00 -15.14 15.79
N ILE A 282 8.05 -15.58 14.97
CA ILE A 282 8.24 -15.83 13.54
C ILE A 282 8.55 -14.52 12.79
N LYS A 283 7.80 -13.44 13.04
CA LYS A 283 8.11 -12.11 12.51
C LYS A 283 9.53 -11.68 12.80
N ARG A 284 9.98 -11.85 14.06
CA ARG A 284 11.35 -11.52 14.44
C ARG A 284 12.38 -12.35 13.66
N LYS A 285 12.13 -13.65 13.44
CA LYS A 285 13.01 -14.52 12.64
C LYS A 285 13.07 -14.06 11.19
N ALA A 286 11.92 -13.74 10.58
CA ALA A 286 11.86 -13.21 9.22
C ALA A 286 12.66 -11.91 9.07
N LEU A 287 12.54 -10.97 10.02
CA LEU A 287 13.31 -9.72 10.03
C LEU A 287 14.84 -9.96 10.11
N LEU A 288 15.28 -11.04 10.74
CA LEU A 288 16.70 -11.38 10.82
C LEU A 288 17.28 -11.94 9.50
N GLU A 289 16.45 -12.34 8.55
CA GLU A 289 16.88 -12.77 7.22
C GLU A 289 17.38 -11.58 6.36
N TYR A 290 16.96 -10.34 6.67
CA TYR A 290 17.43 -9.13 5.98
C TYR A 290 18.80 -8.68 6.45
N GLN A 291 19.82 -9.51 6.22
CA GLN A 291 21.16 -9.33 6.76
C GLN A 291 21.84 -8.06 6.25
N THR A 292 21.60 -7.71 4.98
CA THR A 292 22.13 -6.47 4.41
C THR A 292 21.63 -5.24 5.16
N GLN A 293 20.37 -5.24 5.58
CA GLN A 293 19.77 -4.15 6.35
C GLN A 293 20.07 -4.25 7.83
N MET A 294 20.26 -5.46 8.36
CA MET A 294 20.67 -5.66 9.76
C MET A 294 22.03 -5.04 10.06
N ILE A 295 22.95 -4.99 9.10
CA ILE A 295 24.28 -4.36 9.24
C ILE A 295 24.13 -2.84 9.49
N VAL A 296 23.26 -2.16 8.76
CA VAL A 296 23.15 -0.69 8.78
C VAL A 296 22.07 -0.17 9.69
N MET A 297 20.93 -0.87 9.80
CA MET A 297 19.75 -0.41 10.54
C MET A 297 19.06 -1.50 11.38
N GLY A 298 19.80 -2.52 11.84
CA GLY A 298 19.23 -3.65 12.56
C GLY A 298 18.41 -3.27 13.80
N ARG A 299 18.80 -2.21 14.53
CA ARG A 299 18.00 -1.70 15.66
C ARG A 299 16.64 -1.16 15.20
N TYR A 300 16.59 -0.52 14.04
CA TYR A 300 15.36 -0.02 13.45
C TYR A 300 14.46 -1.17 13.04
N LEU A 301 14.97 -2.15 12.27
CA LEU A 301 14.20 -3.32 11.87
C LEU A 301 13.62 -4.05 13.08
N LEU A 302 14.44 -4.34 14.08
CA LEU A 302 14.01 -5.06 15.28
C LEU A 302 13.06 -4.24 16.17
N SER A 303 12.96 -2.93 15.99
CA SER A 303 11.98 -2.11 16.69
C SER A 303 10.54 -2.41 16.26
N PHE A 304 10.32 -3.06 15.12
CA PHE A 304 9.01 -3.53 14.64
C PHE A 304 8.67 -4.96 15.09
N ALA A 305 9.60 -5.69 15.69
CA ALA A 305 9.34 -7.01 16.26
C ALA A 305 8.59 -6.88 17.59
N ARG A 306 7.27 -6.68 17.52
CA ARG A 306 6.39 -6.34 18.65
C ARG A 306 5.25 -7.33 18.83
N ALA A 307 4.47 -7.15 19.90
CA ALA A 307 3.27 -7.92 20.19
C ALA A 307 2.07 -7.61 19.28
N ASN A 308 2.17 -6.62 18.42
CA ASN A 308 1.14 -6.26 17.45
C ASN A 308 1.73 -5.55 16.25
N GLU A 309 0.95 -5.52 15.17
CA GLU A 309 1.10 -4.65 14.02
C GLU A 309 0.03 -3.57 14.06
N LEU A 310 0.22 -2.50 13.31
CA LEU A 310 -0.72 -1.39 13.24
C LEU A 310 -1.22 -1.22 11.82
N PHE A 311 -2.53 -1.17 11.67
CA PHE A 311 -3.19 -0.90 10.40
C PHE A 311 -4.26 0.18 10.58
N ARG A 312 -4.56 0.86 9.49
CA ARG A 312 -5.79 1.65 9.37
C ARG A 312 -6.45 1.38 8.04
N PHE A 313 -7.76 1.63 7.96
CA PHE A 313 -8.44 1.58 6.68
C PHE A 313 -8.01 2.78 5.81
N ASP A 314 -7.84 2.54 4.51
CA ASP A 314 -7.68 3.58 3.51
C ASP A 314 -9.07 4.09 3.11
N ASP A 315 -9.35 5.35 3.43
CA ASP A 315 -10.65 6.01 3.25
C ASP A 315 -10.87 6.54 1.82
#